data_6171ca2a8fc428bbce127e4be270ccfb
#
_entry.id   6171ca2a8fc428bbce127e4be270ccfb
#
_cell.length_a   1.000
_cell.length_b   1.000
_cell.length_c   1.000
_cell.angle_alpha   90.00
_cell.angle_beta   90.00
_cell.angle_gamma   90.00
#
_symmetry.space_group_name_H-M   'P 1'
#
loop_
_entity.id
_entity.type
_entity.pdbx_description
1 polymer ?
#
loop_
_entity_poly.entity_id
_entity_poly.type
_entity_poly.pdbx_seq_one_letter_code
_entity_poly.pdbx_strand_id
1 'polypeptide(L)'
;MSFLVHKIKGYGWIIVFLSAFLLFYKYIMQVFPGLIANDIMSSFSISASGAGALVAATFWTIVIVQLFSGLVLDKFGFRFISALSLLVSSVGLLLFIYAANHGDLSLAYLGRIMIGAGVAFATVSYIKAVSVWFPPEKFAFVTSFLASAAMLGAIAGQAPLSFLITHTGSWQKGLFICALIGIIGAIIYVCIVRDKNPNADFQKHESTKFSWQAIKNTFFNYNNWLLTLYSGLSFTAIDAFAGLWGNNYFREQYQVSTEHAAGMISMIFIGLAIGSPVIGKLSEKLDKRKPIMLTFHVFATLSLAIVLTVKTSPLVASILLFIFGFCLGIYMLTFAIGRRINSIIVAATVAAFINTGEPVLGAIFDPLIGYFLELTWNGNYINAAGQIVHYAHGHVPVGAVKHFAVGSYHLAFSILTFSMILAFILLCFVKDKAYTEK
;
A
#
# COMPACT_ATOMS: atom_id res chain seq x y z
N MET A 1 -29.54 -22.41 -9.45
CA MET A 1 -28.39 -21.93 -8.68
C MET A 1 -28.74 -21.10 -7.43
N SER A 2 -29.93 -20.49 -7.33
CA SER A 2 -30.39 -19.77 -6.11
C SER A 2 -30.70 -20.70 -4.90
N PHE A 3 -31.00 -21.98 -5.15
CA PHE A 3 -31.37 -22.96 -4.10
C PHE A 3 -30.18 -23.46 -3.24
N LEU A 4 -28.92 -23.34 -3.73
CA LEU A 4 -27.73 -23.80 -3.01
C LEU A 4 -27.26 -22.79 -1.94
N VAL A 5 -27.57 -21.51 -2.10
CA VAL A 5 -27.12 -20.42 -1.18
C VAL A 5 -27.76 -20.53 0.21
N HIS A 6 -28.95 -21.09 0.31
CA HIS A 6 -29.68 -21.22 1.60
C HIS A 6 -29.15 -22.32 2.53
N LYS A 7 -28.29 -23.23 2.05
CA LYS A 7 -27.86 -24.41 2.83
C LYS A 7 -26.40 -24.42 3.29
N ILE A 8 -25.54 -23.50 2.84
CA ILE A 8 -24.12 -23.52 3.24
C ILE A 8 -23.93 -22.69 4.50
N LYS A 9 -23.84 -23.37 5.65
CA LYS A 9 -23.35 -22.76 6.89
C LYS A 9 -21.95 -22.18 6.60
N GLY A 10 -21.78 -20.85 6.73
CA GLY A 10 -20.48 -20.20 6.51
C GLY A 10 -20.33 -19.47 5.17
N TYR A 11 -21.37 -19.35 4.34
CA TYR A 11 -21.29 -18.63 3.05
C TYR A 11 -20.79 -17.18 3.18
N GLY A 12 -21.13 -16.50 4.27
CA GLY A 12 -20.59 -15.17 4.58
C GLY A 12 -19.07 -15.15 4.69
N TRP A 13 -18.46 -16.21 5.23
CA TRP A 13 -17.00 -16.33 5.29
C TRP A 13 -16.36 -16.51 3.92
N ILE A 14 -17.00 -17.24 3.01
CA ILE A 14 -16.53 -17.39 1.62
C ILE A 14 -16.51 -16.02 0.94
N ILE A 15 -17.56 -15.20 1.12
CA ILE A 15 -17.63 -13.86 0.54
C ILE A 15 -16.57 -12.94 1.11
N VAL A 16 -16.38 -12.96 2.43
CA VAL A 16 -15.37 -12.14 3.10
C VAL A 16 -13.96 -12.58 2.69
N PHE A 17 -13.70 -13.88 2.57
CA PHE A 17 -12.43 -14.40 2.08
C PHE A 17 -12.12 -13.96 0.64
N LEU A 18 -13.12 -14.04 -0.25
CA LEU A 18 -12.98 -13.54 -1.62
C LEU A 18 -12.80 -12.02 -1.66
N SER A 19 -13.45 -11.28 -0.75
CA SER A 19 -13.25 -9.83 -0.64
C SER A 19 -11.87 -9.49 -0.04
N ALA A 20 -11.33 -10.32 0.87
CA ALA A 20 -9.96 -10.22 1.35
C ALA A 20 -8.93 -10.45 0.24
N PHE A 21 -9.25 -11.29 -0.75
CA PHE A 21 -8.41 -11.49 -1.93
C PHE A 21 -8.22 -10.19 -2.75
N LEU A 22 -9.22 -9.29 -2.81
CA LEU A 22 -9.04 -7.99 -3.47
C LEU A 22 -7.97 -7.15 -2.76
N LEU A 23 -7.95 -7.17 -1.43
CA LEU A 23 -6.92 -6.47 -0.65
C LEU A 23 -5.54 -7.10 -0.84
N PHE A 24 -5.48 -8.42 -0.78
CA PHE A 24 -4.27 -9.18 -1.09
C PHE A 24 -3.71 -8.80 -2.46
N TYR A 25 -4.55 -8.80 -3.50
CA TYR A 25 -4.18 -8.44 -4.86
C TYR A 25 -3.76 -6.96 -4.98
N LYS A 26 -4.51 -6.04 -4.31
CA LYS A 26 -4.15 -4.62 -4.24
C LYS A 26 -2.70 -4.43 -3.79
N TYR A 27 -2.32 -5.07 -2.69
CA TYR A 27 -1.00 -4.86 -2.10
C TYR A 27 0.13 -5.50 -2.93
N ILE A 28 -0.13 -6.61 -3.64
CA ILE A 28 0.81 -7.09 -4.67
C ILE A 28 1.03 -6.00 -5.72
N MET A 29 -0.06 -5.41 -6.25
CA MET A 29 0.00 -4.35 -7.28
C MET A 29 0.68 -3.06 -6.79
N GLN A 30 0.70 -2.84 -5.50
CA GLN A 30 1.31 -1.66 -4.87
C GLN A 30 2.82 -1.83 -4.70
N VAL A 31 3.30 -3.03 -4.36
CA VAL A 31 4.71 -3.25 -3.98
C VAL A 31 5.58 -3.90 -5.07
N PHE A 32 4.99 -4.53 -6.11
CA PHE A 32 5.78 -5.19 -7.15
C PHE A 32 6.76 -4.26 -7.89
N PRO A 33 6.50 -2.94 -8.06
CA PRO A 33 7.43 -2.07 -8.76
C PRO A 33 8.83 -2.05 -8.15
N GLY A 34 8.93 -2.24 -6.82
CA GLY A 34 10.20 -2.31 -6.14
C GLY A 34 11.11 -3.48 -6.57
N LEU A 35 10.52 -4.58 -7.07
CA LEU A 35 11.29 -5.71 -7.58
C LEU A 35 11.91 -5.43 -8.96
N ILE A 36 11.27 -4.58 -9.75
CA ILE A 36 11.58 -4.34 -11.16
C ILE A 36 11.90 -2.86 -11.47
N ALA A 37 12.30 -2.08 -10.46
CA ALA A 37 12.54 -0.64 -10.65
C ALA A 37 13.59 -0.35 -11.73
N ASN A 38 14.68 -1.14 -11.80
CA ASN A 38 15.69 -1.03 -12.84
C ASN A 38 15.13 -1.44 -14.23
N ASP A 39 14.31 -2.48 -14.27
CA ASP A 39 13.66 -2.94 -15.50
C ASP A 39 12.67 -1.88 -16.03
N ILE A 40 11.95 -1.20 -15.14
CA ILE A 40 11.09 -0.06 -15.51
C ILE A 40 11.92 1.05 -16.15
N MET A 41 13.02 1.46 -15.51
CA MET A 41 13.88 2.50 -16.04
C MET A 41 14.47 2.11 -17.41
N SER A 42 14.89 0.85 -17.60
CA SER A 42 15.46 0.39 -18.85
C SER A 42 14.42 0.22 -19.96
N SER A 43 13.26 -0.40 -19.66
CA SER A 43 12.22 -0.67 -20.64
C SER A 43 11.65 0.59 -21.27
N PHE A 44 11.55 1.68 -20.50
CA PHE A 44 10.99 2.95 -20.97
C PHE A 44 12.05 4.04 -21.21
N SER A 45 13.33 3.73 -20.99
CA SER A 45 14.44 4.71 -21.09
C SER A 45 14.18 5.98 -20.28
N ILE A 46 13.66 5.84 -19.05
CA ILE A 46 13.32 6.93 -18.15
C ILE A 46 14.29 7.03 -16.97
N SER A 47 14.33 8.21 -16.36
CA SER A 47 15.09 8.49 -15.16
C SER A 47 14.48 7.82 -13.92
N ALA A 48 15.20 7.80 -12.79
CA ALA A 48 14.67 7.35 -11.52
C ALA A 48 13.45 8.17 -11.08
N SER A 49 13.49 9.50 -11.27
CA SER A 49 12.33 10.36 -11.04
C SER A 49 11.14 10.00 -11.95
N GLY A 50 11.42 9.69 -13.23
CA GLY A 50 10.41 9.21 -14.19
C GLY A 50 9.77 7.87 -13.76
N ALA A 51 10.56 6.93 -13.25
CA ALA A 51 10.07 5.67 -12.71
C ALA A 51 9.18 5.91 -11.47
N GLY A 52 9.62 6.78 -10.56
CA GLY A 52 8.80 7.21 -9.42
C GLY A 52 7.47 7.85 -9.85
N ALA A 53 7.49 8.73 -10.87
CA ALA A 53 6.28 9.36 -11.41
C ALA A 53 5.34 8.34 -12.05
N LEU A 54 5.86 7.35 -12.77
CA LEU A 54 5.07 6.27 -13.36
C LEU A 54 4.39 5.41 -12.28
N VAL A 55 5.08 5.10 -11.19
CA VAL A 55 4.50 4.38 -10.04
C VAL A 55 3.47 5.26 -9.32
N ALA A 56 3.76 6.54 -9.12
CA ALA A 56 2.87 7.52 -8.50
C ALA A 56 1.53 7.69 -9.22
N ALA A 57 1.46 7.43 -10.53
CA ALA A 57 0.20 7.46 -11.29
C ALA A 57 -0.87 6.52 -10.69
N THR A 58 -0.46 5.38 -10.15
CA THR A 58 -1.37 4.46 -9.44
C THR A 58 -1.92 5.11 -8.17
N PHE A 59 -1.07 5.73 -7.36
CA PHE A 59 -1.48 6.38 -6.11
C PHE A 59 -2.43 7.55 -6.35
N TRP A 60 -2.11 8.43 -7.31
CA TRP A 60 -3.02 9.52 -7.69
C TRP A 60 -4.38 9.01 -8.13
N THR A 61 -4.40 7.93 -8.90
CA THR A 61 -5.67 7.32 -9.34
C THR A 61 -6.44 6.73 -8.17
N ILE A 62 -5.76 6.08 -7.22
CA ILE A 62 -6.39 5.57 -5.99
C ILE A 62 -7.06 6.72 -5.24
N VAL A 63 -6.37 7.84 -5.02
CA VAL A 63 -6.93 9.01 -4.31
C VAL A 63 -8.22 9.48 -4.96
N ILE A 64 -8.21 9.67 -6.28
CA ILE A 64 -9.37 10.18 -7.02
C ILE A 64 -10.53 9.19 -6.98
N VAL A 65 -10.29 7.93 -7.32
CA VAL A 65 -11.35 6.91 -7.42
C VAL A 65 -11.92 6.53 -6.06
N GLN A 66 -11.10 6.48 -5.03
CA GLN A 66 -11.52 6.11 -3.68
C GLN A 66 -12.53 7.08 -3.09
N LEU A 67 -12.49 8.37 -3.46
CA LEU A 67 -13.48 9.36 -3.02
C LEU A 67 -14.92 9.00 -3.45
N PHE A 68 -15.07 8.33 -4.60
CA PHE A 68 -16.36 7.96 -5.16
C PHE A 68 -16.70 6.47 -4.94
N SER A 69 -15.76 5.67 -4.45
CA SER A 69 -15.88 4.21 -4.40
C SER A 69 -17.09 3.73 -3.59
N GLY A 70 -17.39 4.37 -2.46
CA GLY A 70 -18.57 4.06 -1.65
C GLY A 70 -19.89 4.26 -2.40
N LEU A 71 -20.02 5.41 -3.08
CA LEU A 71 -21.23 5.74 -3.86
C LEU A 71 -21.44 4.76 -5.02
N VAL A 72 -20.36 4.40 -5.70
CA VAL A 72 -20.38 3.43 -6.80
C VAL A 72 -20.80 2.05 -6.32
N LEU A 73 -20.25 1.59 -5.19
CA LEU A 73 -20.59 0.30 -4.57
C LEU A 73 -22.04 0.27 -4.07
N ASP A 74 -22.55 1.36 -3.53
CA ASP A 74 -23.93 1.45 -3.05
C ASP A 74 -24.94 1.42 -4.22
N LYS A 75 -24.59 2.06 -5.34
CA LYS A 75 -25.46 2.13 -6.53
C LYS A 75 -25.47 0.84 -7.36
N PHE A 76 -24.30 0.25 -7.59
CA PHE A 76 -24.13 -0.86 -8.54
C PHE A 76 -23.92 -2.22 -7.88
N GLY A 77 -23.81 -2.26 -6.56
CA GLY A 77 -23.53 -3.46 -5.78
C GLY A 77 -22.02 -3.80 -5.73
N PHE A 78 -21.60 -4.41 -4.63
CA PHE A 78 -20.19 -4.73 -4.43
C PHE A 78 -19.75 -5.96 -5.23
N ARG A 79 -20.65 -6.88 -5.57
CA ARG A 79 -20.38 -8.06 -6.38
C ARG A 79 -19.79 -7.70 -7.74
N PHE A 80 -20.52 -6.87 -8.49
CA PHE A 80 -20.13 -6.51 -9.86
C PHE A 80 -18.92 -5.59 -9.86
N ILE A 81 -18.93 -4.55 -9.01
CA ILE A 81 -17.84 -3.58 -8.95
C ILE A 81 -16.54 -4.21 -8.50
N SER A 82 -16.55 -5.11 -7.52
CA SER A 82 -15.32 -5.79 -7.07
C SER A 82 -14.73 -6.73 -8.12
N ALA A 83 -15.59 -7.47 -8.85
CA ALA A 83 -15.12 -8.28 -9.96
C ALA A 83 -14.55 -7.42 -11.10
N LEU A 84 -15.23 -6.33 -11.45
CA LEU A 84 -14.74 -5.35 -12.43
C LEU A 84 -13.41 -4.73 -11.99
N SER A 85 -13.25 -4.43 -10.70
CA SER A 85 -12.02 -3.89 -10.11
C SER A 85 -10.82 -4.82 -10.32
N LEU A 86 -10.98 -6.12 -10.03
CA LEU A 86 -9.95 -7.13 -10.30
C LEU A 86 -9.64 -7.22 -11.80
N LEU A 87 -10.67 -7.23 -12.64
CA LEU A 87 -10.50 -7.31 -14.10
C LEU A 87 -9.76 -6.09 -14.64
N VAL A 88 -10.19 -4.87 -14.27
CA VAL A 88 -9.56 -3.61 -14.73
C VAL A 88 -8.11 -3.53 -14.27
N SER A 89 -7.83 -3.89 -13.02
CA SER A 89 -6.46 -3.91 -12.50
C SER A 89 -5.58 -4.94 -13.23
N SER A 90 -6.12 -6.13 -13.53
CA SER A 90 -5.39 -7.18 -14.23
C SER A 90 -5.14 -6.83 -15.70
N VAL A 91 -6.13 -6.25 -16.37
CA VAL A 91 -5.97 -5.74 -17.75
C VAL A 91 -4.97 -4.59 -17.77
N GLY A 92 -5.00 -3.70 -16.77
CA GLY A 92 -4.00 -2.66 -16.61
C GLY A 92 -2.58 -3.20 -16.45
N LEU A 93 -2.42 -4.31 -15.71
CA LEU A 93 -1.13 -5.00 -15.57
C LEU A 93 -0.67 -5.62 -16.90
N LEU A 94 -1.57 -6.26 -17.67
CA LEU A 94 -1.25 -6.77 -19.01
C LEU A 94 -0.85 -5.65 -19.96
N LEU A 95 -1.55 -4.51 -19.91
CA LEU A 95 -1.22 -3.34 -20.71
C LEU A 95 0.15 -2.76 -20.33
N PHE A 96 0.48 -2.74 -19.04
CA PHE A 96 1.80 -2.31 -18.54
C PHE A 96 2.92 -3.22 -19.07
N ILE A 97 2.71 -4.56 -19.04
CA ILE A 97 3.65 -5.53 -19.61
C ILE A 97 3.82 -5.32 -21.13
N TYR A 98 2.72 -5.16 -21.85
CA TYR A 98 2.74 -4.87 -23.28
C TYR A 98 3.50 -3.58 -23.60
N ALA A 99 3.22 -2.53 -22.87
CA ALA A 99 3.89 -1.24 -23.00
C ALA A 99 5.41 -1.34 -22.78
N ALA A 100 5.84 -2.11 -21.79
CA ALA A 100 7.27 -2.31 -21.49
C ALA A 100 7.99 -3.07 -22.63
N ASN A 101 7.33 -4.04 -23.24
CA ASN A 101 7.91 -4.78 -24.39
C ASN A 101 8.06 -3.91 -25.64
N HIS A 102 7.35 -2.79 -25.73
CA HIS A 102 7.39 -1.88 -26.89
C HIS A 102 8.02 -0.52 -26.56
N GLY A 103 8.42 -0.30 -25.31
CA GLY A 103 8.99 1.00 -24.86
C GLY A 103 7.97 2.15 -24.86
N ASP A 104 6.66 1.86 -24.84
CA ASP A 104 5.60 2.87 -24.90
C ASP A 104 5.23 3.36 -23.50
N LEU A 105 5.80 4.52 -23.13
CA LEU A 105 5.57 5.15 -21.84
C LEU A 105 4.11 5.59 -21.64
N SER A 106 3.42 6.02 -22.70
CA SER A 106 2.01 6.47 -22.61
C SER A 106 1.09 5.32 -22.24
N LEU A 107 1.27 4.16 -22.88
CA LEU A 107 0.54 2.94 -22.53
C LEU A 107 0.92 2.44 -21.13
N ALA A 108 2.16 2.63 -20.69
CA ALA A 108 2.58 2.28 -19.33
C ALA A 108 1.84 3.12 -18.28
N TYR A 109 1.72 4.43 -18.49
CA TYR A 109 0.88 5.30 -17.63
C TYR A 109 -0.56 4.85 -17.62
N LEU A 110 -1.15 4.55 -18.77
CA LEU A 110 -2.53 4.05 -18.86
C LEU A 110 -2.68 2.73 -18.07
N GLY A 111 -1.73 1.80 -18.21
CA GLY A 111 -1.70 0.57 -17.42
C GLY A 111 -1.67 0.83 -15.91
N ARG A 112 -0.82 1.76 -15.45
CA ARG A 112 -0.73 2.15 -14.03
C ARG A 112 -1.98 2.84 -13.52
N ILE A 113 -2.62 3.70 -14.33
CA ILE A 113 -3.92 4.32 -14.03
C ILE A 113 -5.00 3.24 -13.89
N MET A 114 -5.07 2.28 -14.81
CA MET A 114 -6.04 1.19 -14.74
C MET A 114 -5.82 0.30 -13.49
N ILE A 115 -4.57 0.00 -13.15
CA ILE A 115 -4.26 -0.70 -11.89
C ILE A 115 -4.80 0.09 -10.71
N GLY A 116 -4.49 1.40 -10.62
CA GLY A 116 -4.95 2.27 -9.54
C GLY A 116 -6.49 2.33 -9.45
N ALA A 117 -7.17 2.49 -10.58
CA ALA A 117 -8.63 2.54 -10.64
C ALA A 117 -9.26 1.23 -10.15
N GLY A 118 -8.68 0.08 -10.52
CA GLY A 118 -9.13 -1.21 -10.05
C GLY A 118 -8.93 -1.38 -8.54
N VAL A 119 -7.71 -1.23 -8.04
CA VAL A 119 -7.39 -1.52 -6.64
C VAL A 119 -8.01 -0.54 -5.63
N ALA A 120 -8.46 0.65 -6.07
CA ALA A 120 -9.08 1.66 -5.22
C ALA A 120 -10.34 1.17 -4.50
N PHE A 121 -11.06 0.22 -5.07
CA PHE A 121 -12.29 -0.34 -4.49
C PHE A 121 -12.05 -1.40 -3.41
N ALA A 122 -10.85 -1.96 -3.30
CA ALA A 122 -10.60 -3.16 -2.50
C ALA A 122 -11.02 -3.03 -1.04
N THR A 123 -10.61 -1.95 -0.36
CA THR A 123 -10.90 -1.72 1.06
C THR A 123 -12.40 -1.52 1.30
N VAL A 124 -13.06 -0.69 0.48
CA VAL A 124 -14.48 -0.38 0.64
C VAL A 124 -15.36 -1.59 0.30
N SER A 125 -14.97 -2.38 -0.72
CA SER A 125 -15.63 -3.65 -1.07
C SER A 125 -15.59 -4.65 0.07
N TYR A 126 -14.43 -4.79 0.74
CA TYR A 126 -14.30 -5.67 1.89
C TYR A 126 -15.22 -5.25 3.04
N ILE A 127 -15.18 -3.98 3.43
CA ILE A 127 -16.01 -3.43 4.49
C ILE A 127 -17.51 -3.61 4.16
N LYS A 128 -17.91 -3.36 2.91
CA LYS A 128 -19.28 -3.55 2.45
C LYS A 128 -19.70 -5.01 2.52
N ALA A 129 -18.85 -5.94 2.09
CA ALA A 129 -19.11 -7.37 2.19
C ALA A 129 -19.34 -7.80 3.65
N VAL A 130 -18.49 -7.32 4.58
CA VAL A 130 -18.66 -7.61 6.02
C VAL A 130 -19.97 -7.05 6.54
N SER A 131 -20.32 -5.80 6.20
CA SER A 131 -21.56 -5.17 6.68
C SER A 131 -22.85 -5.85 6.18
N VAL A 132 -22.81 -6.47 5.02
CA VAL A 132 -23.96 -7.19 4.42
C VAL A 132 -24.10 -8.62 4.96
N TRP A 133 -22.98 -9.30 5.25
CA TRP A 133 -22.99 -10.73 5.54
C TRP A 133 -22.82 -11.08 7.01
N PHE A 134 -22.42 -10.13 7.85
CA PHE A 134 -22.21 -10.35 9.28
C PHE A 134 -23.04 -9.37 10.14
N PRO A 135 -23.55 -9.84 11.29
CA PRO A 135 -24.28 -8.97 12.21
C PRO A 135 -23.33 -7.96 12.88
N PRO A 136 -23.87 -6.82 13.38
CA PRO A 136 -23.08 -5.72 13.96
C PRO A 136 -22.11 -6.16 15.06
N GLU A 137 -22.45 -7.17 15.86
CA GLU A 137 -21.64 -7.69 16.96
C GLU A 137 -20.34 -8.36 16.46
N LYS A 138 -20.37 -8.93 15.24
CA LYS A 138 -19.20 -9.59 14.61
C LYS A 138 -18.44 -8.66 13.66
N PHE A 139 -18.97 -7.49 13.35
CA PHE A 139 -18.41 -6.58 12.35
C PHE A 139 -16.95 -6.23 12.65
N ALA A 140 -16.65 -5.80 13.89
CA ALA A 140 -15.28 -5.41 14.28
C ALA A 140 -14.29 -6.58 14.16
N PHE A 141 -14.69 -7.77 14.61
CA PHE A 141 -13.88 -8.98 14.53
C PHE A 141 -13.58 -9.36 13.08
N VAL A 142 -14.60 -9.43 12.21
CA VAL A 142 -14.41 -9.82 10.81
C VAL A 142 -13.63 -8.74 10.04
N THR A 143 -13.88 -7.45 10.33
CA THR A 143 -13.15 -6.36 9.70
C THR A 143 -11.66 -6.36 10.06
N SER A 144 -11.26 -6.90 11.21
CA SER A 144 -9.84 -6.99 11.59
C SER A 144 -8.98 -7.82 10.62
N PHE A 145 -9.56 -8.79 9.91
CA PHE A 145 -8.86 -9.59 8.89
C PHE A 145 -8.46 -8.77 7.64
N LEU A 146 -9.01 -7.57 7.47
CA LEU A 146 -8.60 -6.64 6.40
C LEU A 146 -7.09 -6.37 6.44
N ALA A 147 -6.56 -6.05 7.62
CA ALA A 147 -5.13 -5.77 7.78
C ALA A 147 -4.28 -7.00 7.49
N SER A 148 -4.72 -8.18 7.93
CA SER A 148 -4.02 -9.45 7.64
C SER A 148 -3.94 -9.73 6.15
N ALA A 149 -5.05 -9.57 5.42
CA ALA A 149 -5.09 -9.76 3.98
C ALA A 149 -4.19 -8.77 3.24
N ALA A 150 -4.16 -7.51 3.68
CA ALA A 150 -3.30 -6.48 3.13
C ALA A 150 -1.82 -6.84 3.30
N MET A 151 -1.40 -7.20 4.50
CA MET A 151 -0.01 -7.54 4.78
C MET A 151 0.44 -8.83 4.10
N LEU A 152 -0.42 -9.84 4.04
CA LEU A 152 -0.14 -11.06 3.25
C LEU A 152 0.05 -10.74 1.76
N GLY A 153 -0.74 -9.83 1.21
CA GLY A 153 -0.57 -9.34 -0.16
C GLY A 153 0.77 -8.64 -0.38
N ALA A 154 1.15 -7.77 0.55
CA ALA A 154 2.44 -7.08 0.49
C ALA A 154 3.63 -8.05 0.59
N ILE A 155 3.56 -9.04 1.49
CA ILE A 155 4.58 -10.11 1.59
C ILE A 155 4.63 -10.90 0.28
N ALA A 156 3.47 -11.31 -0.27
CA ALA A 156 3.40 -12.06 -1.52
C ALA A 156 3.96 -11.28 -2.72
N GLY A 157 3.80 -9.96 -2.72
CA GLY A 157 4.34 -9.05 -3.72
C GLY A 157 5.84 -8.78 -3.60
N GLN A 158 6.52 -9.32 -2.60
CA GLN A 158 7.97 -9.23 -2.38
C GLN A 158 8.65 -10.58 -2.64
N ALA A 159 9.06 -11.31 -1.61
CA ALA A 159 9.86 -12.54 -1.76
C ALA A 159 9.20 -13.62 -2.64
N PRO A 160 7.90 -13.98 -2.47
CA PRO A 160 7.25 -14.96 -3.33
C PRO A 160 7.17 -14.53 -4.80
N LEU A 161 6.87 -13.26 -5.06
CA LEU A 161 6.83 -12.75 -6.44
C LEU A 161 8.24 -12.69 -7.04
N SER A 162 9.26 -12.29 -6.28
CA SER A 162 10.66 -12.32 -6.71
C SER A 162 11.09 -13.74 -7.10
N PHE A 163 10.76 -14.73 -6.27
CA PHE A 163 10.99 -16.15 -6.57
C PHE A 163 10.29 -16.57 -7.89
N LEU A 164 9.04 -16.18 -8.09
CA LEU A 164 8.30 -16.47 -9.32
C LEU A 164 8.97 -15.83 -10.54
N ILE A 165 9.42 -14.57 -10.45
CA ILE A 165 10.14 -13.86 -11.52
C ILE A 165 11.43 -14.59 -11.89
N THR A 166 12.23 -14.98 -10.90
CA THR A 166 13.48 -15.70 -11.11
C THR A 166 13.24 -17.05 -11.80
N HIS A 167 12.26 -17.84 -11.33
CA HIS A 167 11.96 -19.16 -11.90
C HIS A 167 11.33 -19.11 -13.30
N THR A 168 10.59 -18.05 -13.62
CA THR A 168 10.04 -17.85 -14.97
C THR A 168 11.06 -17.24 -15.95
N GLY A 169 12.19 -16.76 -15.43
CA GLY A 169 13.29 -16.14 -16.18
C GLY A 169 12.96 -14.76 -16.75
N SER A 170 11.81 -14.17 -16.38
CA SER A 170 11.39 -12.85 -16.86
C SER A 170 10.36 -12.25 -15.91
N TRP A 171 10.55 -10.96 -15.57
CA TRP A 171 9.58 -10.25 -14.76
C TRP A 171 8.21 -10.09 -15.47
N GLN A 172 8.20 -9.99 -16.81
CA GLN A 172 6.98 -9.93 -17.61
C GLN A 172 6.16 -11.21 -17.42
N LYS A 173 6.80 -12.38 -17.45
CA LYS A 173 6.12 -13.68 -17.24
C LYS A 173 5.60 -13.82 -15.81
N GLY A 174 6.39 -13.39 -14.81
CA GLY A 174 5.94 -13.37 -13.41
C GLY A 174 4.70 -12.52 -13.21
N LEU A 175 4.70 -11.29 -13.74
CA LEU A 175 3.55 -10.38 -13.67
C LEU A 175 2.37 -10.84 -14.54
N PHE A 176 2.60 -11.51 -15.67
CA PHE A 176 1.54 -12.13 -16.48
C PHE A 176 0.77 -13.17 -15.67
N ILE A 177 1.46 -14.00 -14.90
CA ILE A 177 0.81 -14.96 -13.97
C ILE A 177 -0.04 -14.23 -12.94
N CYS A 178 0.47 -13.12 -12.37
CA CYS A 178 -0.30 -12.28 -11.45
C CYS A 178 -1.57 -11.72 -12.12
N ALA A 179 -1.48 -11.27 -13.37
CA ALA A 179 -2.64 -10.80 -14.12
C ALA A 179 -3.67 -11.90 -14.34
N LEU A 180 -3.25 -13.12 -14.70
CA LEU A 180 -4.14 -14.28 -14.84
C LEU A 180 -4.83 -14.64 -13.52
N ILE A 181 -4.09 -14.60 -12.39
CA ILE A 181 -4.65 -14.83 -11.05
C ILE A 181 -5.75 -13.79 -10.75
N GLY A 182 -5.53 -12.52 -11.10
CA GLY A 182 -6.53 -11.47 -10.91
C GLY A 182 -7.78 -11.67 -11.81
N ILE A 183 -7.60 -12.06 -13.07
CA ILE A 183 -8.72 -12.37 -13.99
C ILE A 183 -9.53 -13.58 -13.50
N ILE A 184 -8.85 -14.66 -13.11
CA ILE A 184 -9.51 -15.84 -12.52
C ILE A 184 -10.24 -15.45 -11.23
N GLY A 185 -9.60 -14.65 -10.39
CA GLY A 185 -10.22 -14.08 -9.18
C GLY A 185 -11.49 -13.28 -9.49
N ALA A 186 -11.49 -12.45 -10.54
CA ALA A 186 -12.66 -11.70 -10.97
C ALA A 186 -13.82 -12.62 -11.40
N ILE A 187 -13.53 -13.67 -12.16
CA ILE A 187 -14.52 -14.67 -12.58
C ILE A 187 -15.10 -15.40 -11.36
N ILE A 188 -14.25 -15.89 -10.46
CA ILE A 188 -14.66 -16.57 -9.24
C ILE A 188 -15.53 -15.63 -8.38
N TYR A 189 -15.11 -14.37 -8.24
CA TYR A 189 -15.80 -13.37 -7.45
C TYR A 189 -17.21 -13.11 -7.98
N VAL A 190 -17.37 -12.83 -9.28
CA VAL A 190 -18.68 -12.59 -9.88
C VAL A 190 -19.58 -13.82 -9.88
N CYS A 191 -19.02 -15.02 -9.94
CA CYS A 191 -19.80 -16.26 -9.91
C CYS A 191 -20.32 -16.59 -8.51
N ILE A 192 -19.49 -16.39 -7.48
CA ILE A 192 -19.78 -16.82 -6.09
C ILE A 192 -20.44 -15.70 -5.27
N VAL A 193 -19.91 -14.47 -5.31
CA VAL A 193 -20.35 -13.39 -4.42
C VAL A 193 -21.79 -12.95 -4.72
N ARG A 194 -22.52 -12.55 -3.70
CA ARG A 194 -23.90 -12.00 -3.78
C ARG A 194 -24.01 -10.72 -2.97
N ASP A 195 -24.71 -9.73 -3.50
CA ASP A 195 -24.90 -8.41 -2.88
C ASP A 195 -25.88 -8.40 -1.71
N LYS A 196 -26.71 -9.44 -1.59
CA LYS A 196 -27.74 -9.53 -0.54
C LYS A 196 -27.59 -10.83 0.24
N ASN A 197 -27.73 -10.72 1.55
CA ASN A 197 -27.85 -11.86 2.44
C ASN A 197 -29.35 -12.17 2.65
N PRO A 198 -29.85 -13.30 2.13
CA PRO A 198 -31.27 -13.62 2.25
C PRO A 198 -31.75 -13.89 3.69
N ASN A 199 -30.81 -14.14 4.62
CA ASN A 199 -31.10 -14.46 6.02
C ASN A 199 -30.83 -13.27 6.98
N ALA A 200 -30.64 -12.06 6.45
CA ALA A 200 -30.28 -10.92 7.27
C ALA A 200 -31.50 -10.05 7.64
N ASP A 201 -32.09 -10.31 8.80
CA ASP A 201 -33.06 -9.40 9.43
C ASP A 201 -32.45 -8.09 9.92
N PHE A 202 -31.08 -8.02 9.99
CA PHE A 202 -30.32 -6.87 10.46
C PHE A 202 -29.96 -5.83 9.37
N GLN A 203 -30.45 -5.98 8.14
CA GLN A 203 -30.15 -5.08 7.01
C GLN A 203 -30.81 -3.69 7.09
N LYS A 204 -31.57 -3.37 8.12
CA LYS A 204 -32.01 -1.99 8.36
C LYS A 204 -30.88 -1.12 8.88
N HIS A 205 -29.80 -1.00 8.09
CA HIS A 205 -28.92 0.16 8.30
C HIS A 205 -29.60 1.35 7.62
N GLU A 206 -30.03 2.29 8.42
CA GLU A 206 -30.32 3.64 7.94
C GLU A 206 -29.06 4.10 7.18
N SER A 207 -29.22 4.30 5.88
CA SER A 207 -28.19 4.98 5.09
C SER A 207 -27.92 6.30 5.80
N THR A 208 -26.76 6.45 6.41
CA THR A 208 -26.35 7.75 6.99
C THR A 208 -26.50 8.76 5.86
N LYS A 209 -27.49 9.65 5.98
CA LYS A 209 -27.78 10.64 4.96
C LYS A 209 -26.49 11.43 4.72
N PHE A 210 -26.07 11.47 3.46
CA PHE A 210 -24.95 12.29 3.02
C PHE A 210 -25.15 13.71 3.57
N SER A 211 -24.24 14.18 4.40
CA SER A 211 -24.31 15.51 5.02
C SER A 211 -23.10 16.33 4.60
N TRP A 212 -23.33 17.32 3.73
CA TRP A 212 -22.32 18.31 3.39
C TRP A 212 -21.73 19.00 4.61
N GLN A 213 -22.54 19.26 5.62
CA GLN A 213 -22.09 19.85 6.88
C GLN A 213 -21.11 18.95 7.63
N ALA A 214 -21.34 17.63 7.61
CA ALA A 214 -20.46 16.67 8.23
C ALA A 214 -19.09 16.61 7.53
N ILE A 215 -19.10 16.61 6.19
CA ILE A 215 -17.87 16.66 5.39
C ILE A 215 -17.13 17.97 5.66
N LYS A 216 -17.82 19.11 5.63
CA LYS A 216 -17.23 20.41 5.91
C LYS A 216 -16.58 20.43 7.30
N ASN A 217 -17.27 19.95 8.32
CA ASN A 217 -16.73 19.88 9.69
C ASN A 217 -15.49 18.97 9.78
N THR A 218 -15.44 17.88 9.03
CA THR A 218 -14.26 16.99 8.96
C THR A 218 -13.06 17.74 8.37
N PHE A 219 -13.26 18.46 7.27
CA PHE A 219 -12.19 19.23 6.60
C PHE A 219 -11.70 20.41 7.42
N PHE A 220 -12.56 21.09 8.17
CA PHE A 220 -12.16 22.23 9.00
C PHE A 220 -11.65 21.85 10.38
N ASN A 221 -11.65 20.56 10.74
CA ASN A 221 -11.08 20.11 11.99
C ASN A 221 -9.54 19.96 11.85
N TYR A 222 -8.80 20.85 12.47
CA TYR A 222 -7.33 20.87 12.47
C TYR A 222 -6.71 19.51 12.90
N ASN A 223 -7.30 18.83 13.89
CA ASN A 223 -6.78 17.52 14.32
C ASN A 223 -6.92 16.46 13.26
N ASN A 224 -7.92 16.51 12.38
CA ASN A 224 -8.05 15.56 11.28
C ASN A 224 -6.91 15.75 10.26
N TRP A 225 -6.50 16.99 9.97
CA TRP A 225 -5.33 17.29 9.15
C TRP A 225 -4.03 16.79 9.77
N LEU A 226 -3.84 17.01 11.09
CA LEU A 226 -2.67 16.48 11.79
C LEU A 226 -2.60 14.95 11.69
N LEU A 227 -3.72 14.26 11.88
CA LEU A 227 -3.80 12.80 11.77
C LEU A 227 -3.57 12.32 10.33
N THR A 228 -4.09 13.03 9.32
CA THR A 228 -3.89 12.70 7.91
C THR A 228 -2.43 12.87 7.49
N LEU A 229 -1.81 13.97 7.87
CA LEU A 229 -0.40 14.22 7.59
C LEU A 229 0.51 13.25 8.37
N TYR A 230 0.21 13.00 9.64
CA TYR A 230 0.93 12.00 10.45
C TYR A 230 0.85 10.61 9.79
N SER A 231 -0.36 10.19 9.42
CA SER A 231 -0.62 8.92 8.75
C SER A 231 0.19 8.79 7.46
N GLY A 232 0.09 9.79 6.60
CA GLY A 232 0.80 9.80 5.33
C GLY A 232 2.33 9.82 5.49
N LEU A 233 2.88 10.74 6.29
CA LEU A 233 4.33 10.86 6.50
C LEU A 233 4.94 9.60 7.12
N SER A 234 4.23 8.95 8.05
CA SER A 234 4.70 7.73 8.68
C SER A 234 4.66 6.52 7.73
N PHE A 235 3.58 6.39 6.95
CA PHE A 235 3.39 5.24 6.07
C PHE A 235 4.16 5.35 4.76
N THR A 236 4.42 6.57 4.28
CA THR A 236 5.27 6.83 3.10
C THR A 236 6.68 6.23 3.26
N ALA A 237 7.21 6.17 4.50
CA ALA A 237 8.46 5.48 4.78
C ALA A 237 8.39 3.97 4.44
N ILE A 238 7.20 3.34 4.51
CA ILE A 238 6.99 1.99 4.01
C ILE A 238 6.78 2.00 2.49
N ASP A 239 5.86 2.80 1.98
CA ASP A 239 5.47 2.77 0.57
C ASP A 239 6.65 3.08 -0.36
N ALA A 240 7.35 4.18 -0.13
CA ALA A 240 8.46 4.57 -0.98
C ALA A 240 9.69 3.67 -0.80
N PHE A 241 9.97 3.24 0.44
CA PHE A 241 11.10 2.34 0.68
C PHE A 241 10.78 0.91 0.23
N ALA A 242 9.73 0.28 0.78
CA ALA A 242 9.42 -1.11 0.48
C ALA A 242 8.70 -1.28 -0.87
N GLY A 243 7.96 -0.25 -1.32
CA GLY A 243 7.18 -0.31 -2.56
C GLY A 243 7.99 -0.07 -3.83
N LEU A 244 9.12 0.71 -3.77
CA LEU A 244 9.86 1.04 -4.98
C LEU A 244 11.38 0.95 -4.83
N TRP A 245 12.00 1.61 -3.84
CA TRP A 245 13.45 1.86 -3.87
C TRP A 245 14.29 0.93 -2.99
N GLY A 246 13.72 0.30 -1.98
CA GLY A 246 14.46 -0.46 -0.95
C GLY A 246 15.12 -1.74 -1.48
N ASN A 247 14.51 -2.43 -2.45
CA ASN A 247 15.13 -3.62 -3.06
C ASN A 247 16.46 -3.29 -3.73
N ASN A 248 16.52 -2.21 -4.53
CA ASN A 248 17.74 -1.77 -5.18
C ASN A 248 18.78 -1.32 -4.17
N TYR A 249 18.38 -0.61 -3.10
CA TYR A 249 19.27 -0.22 -2.02
C TYR A 249 19.92 -1.43 -1.36
N PHE A 250 19.17 -2.47 -0.99
CA PHE A 250 19.75 -3.63 -0.34
C PHE A 250 20.62 -4.47 -1.26
N ARG A 251 20.25 -4.56 -2.54
CA ARG A 251 21.12 -5.20 -3.55
C ARG A 251 22.45 -4.49 -3.63
N GLU A 252 22.45 -3.17 -3.62
CA GLU A 252 23.68 -2.37 -3.68
C GLU A 252 24.47 -2.41 -2.37
N GLN A 253 23.80 -2.24 -1.23
CA GLN A 253 24.45 -2.17 0.08
C GLN A 253 25.09 -3.48 0.50
N TYR A 254 24.44 -4.61 0.20
CA TYR A 254 24.84 -5.94 0.69
C TYR A 254 25.31 -6.88 -0.41
N GLN A 255 25.22 -6.49 -1.68
CA GLN A 255 25.56 -7.31 -2.85
C GLN A 255 24.80 -8.65 -2.83
N VAL A 256 23.52 -8.60 -2.47
CA VAL A 256 22.62 -9.76 -2.39
C VAL A 256 21.72 -9.86 -3.62
N SER A 257 21.15 -11.05 -3.84
CA SER A 257 20.17 -11.26 -4.92
C SER A 257 18.88 -10.47 -4.68
N THR A 258 18.09 -10.28 -5.74
CA THR A 258 16.77 -9.63 -5.64
C THR A 258 15.86 -10.39 -4.66
N GLU A 259 15.92 -11.72 -4.63
CA GLU A 259 15.14 -12.55 -3.70
C GLU A 259 15.51 -12.29 -2.23
N HIS A 260 16.81 -12.19 -1.93
CA HIS A 260 17.25 -11.86 -0.58
C HIS A 260 16.84 -10.46 -0.17
N ALA A 261 16.99 -9.47 -1.06
CA ALA A 261 16.54 -8.11 -0.80
C ALA A 261 15.03 -8.04 -0.55
N ALA A 262 14.24 -8.74 -1.38
CA ALA A 262 12.79 -8.83 -1.21
C ALA A 262 12.41 -9.57 0.09
N GLY A 263 13.19 -10.57 0.50
CA GLY A 263 13.05 -11.22 1.81
C GLY A 263 13.27 -10.26 2.97
N MET A 264 14.31 -9.42 2.90
CA MET A 264 14.57 -8.38 3.89
C MET A 264 13.43 -7.36 3.96
N ILE A 265 12.95 -6.87 2.82
CA ILE A 265 11.80 -5.95 2.73
C ILE A 265 10.53 -6.59 3.32
N SER A 266 10.30 -7.88 3.09
CA SER A 266 9.14 -8.61 3.64
C SER A 266 9.07 -8.54 5.16
N MET A 267 10.20 -8.37 5.87
CA MET A 267 10.24 -8.24 7.33
C MET A 267 9.47 -7.03 7.83
N ILE A 268 9.40 -5.94 7.06
CA ILE A 268 8.58 -4.76 7.39
C ILE A 268 7.11 -5.16 7.48
N PHE A 269 6.60 -5.87 6.49
CA PHE A 269 5.19 -6.27 6.42
C PHE A 269 4.84 -7.34 7.45
N ILE A 270 5.76 -8.27 7.73
CA ILE A 270 5.61 -9.25 8.83
C ILE A 270 5.56 -8.52 10.17
N GLY A 271 6.47 -7.58 10.39
CA GLY A 271 6.48 -6.75 11.58
C GLY A 271 5.16 -5.99 11.76
N LEU A 272 4.67 -5.34 10.70
CA LEU A 272 3.41 -4.59 10.73
C LEU A 272 2.19 -5.48 10.97
N ALA A 273 2.17 -6.68 10.37
CA ALA A 273 1.10 -7.66 10.57
C ALA A 273 0.97 -8.11 12.03
N ILE A 274 2.10 -8.26 12.71
CA ILE A 274 2.15 -8.67 14.13
C ILE A 274 1.99 -7.45 15.05
N GLY A 275 2.65 -6.35 14.74
CA GLY A 275 2.68 -5.14 15.55
C GLY A 275 1.31 -4.48 15.69
N SER A 276 0.54 -4.41 14.60
CA SER A 276 -0.77 -3.74 14.61
C SER A 276 -1.73 -4.33 15.65
N PRO A 277 -2.00 -5.65 15.71
CA PRO A 277 -2.90 -6.20 16.74
C PRO A 277 -2.28 -6.15 18.15
N VAL A 278 -0.97 -6.35 18.29
CA VAL A 278 -0.29 -6.33 19.59
C VAL A 278 -0.35 -4.94 20.20
N ILE A 279 0.02 -3.91 19.44
CA ILE A 279 0.01 -2.51 19.89
C ILE A 279 -1.44 -2.03 20.09
N GLY A 280 -2.37 -2.43 19.21
CA GLY A 280 -3.79 -2.14 19.36
C GLY A 280 -4.32 -2.63 20.72
N LYS A 281 -4.08 -3.89 21.05
CA LYS A 281 -4.47 -4.49 22.33
C LYS A 281 -3.77 -3.83 23.53
N LEU A 282 -2.49 -3.49 23.40
CA LEU A 282 -1.76 -2.76 24.43
C LEU A 282 -2.38 -1.38 24.69
N SER A 283 -2.76 -0.68 23.62
CA SER A 283 -3.39 0.63 23.69
C SER A 283 -4.77 0.58 24.38
N GLU A 284 -5.56 -0.45 24.09
CA GLU A 284 -6.84 -0.68 24.76
C GLU A 284 -6.66 -0.98 26.26
N LYS A 285 -5.72 -1.89 26.60
CA LYS A 285 -5.44 -2.27 27.98
C LYS A 285 -4.97 -1.10 28.86
N LEU A 286 -4.19 -0.18 28.30
CA LEU A 286 -3.63 0.98 29.01
C LEU A 286 -4.52 2.22 28.90
N ASP A 287 -5.53 2.22 28.06
CA ASP A 287 -6.35 3.40 27.66
C ASP A 287 -5.52 4.64 27.32
N LYS A 288 -4.37 4.42 26.67
CA LYS A 288 -3.38 5.48 26.34
C LYS A 288 -2.95 5.34 24.87
N ARG A 289 -3.67 5.99 23.96
CA ARG A 289 -3.34 5.90 22.52
C ARG A 289 -2.15 6.76 22.15
N LYS A 290 -2.24 8.07 22.37
CA LYS A 290 -1.19 9.03 21.99
C LYS A 290 0.18 8.74 22.61
N PRO A 291 0.33 8.45 23.91
CA PRO A 291 1.63 8.11 24.50
C PRO A 291 2.25 6.86 23.87
N ILE A 292 1.44 5.82 23.59
CA ILE A 292 1.90 4.61 22.92
C ILE A 292 2.38 4.93 21.49
N MET A 293 1.61 5.73 20.74
CA MET A 293 2.01 6.16 19.41
C MET A 293 3.35 6.90 19.45
N LEU A 294 3.54 7.84 20.38
CA LEU A 294 4.80 8.58 20.50
C LEU A 294 5.98 7.65 20.80
N THR A 295 5.82 6.71 21.75
CA THR A 295 6.90 5.79 22.15
C THR A 295 7.30 4.87 20.98
N PHE A 296 6.34 4.19 20.37
CA PHE A 296 6.64 3.26 19.28
C PHE A 296 7.10 3.98 18.01
N HIS A 297 6.64 5.22 17.79
CA HIS A 297 7.13 6.03 16.66
C HIS A 297 8.63 6.34 16.78
N VAL A 298 9.13 6.64 17.98
CA VAL A 298 10.57 6.85 18.22
C VAL A 298 11.35 5.58 17.87
N PHE A 299 10.90 4.40 18.33
CA PHE A 299 11.57 3.14 18.00
C PHE A 299 11.52 2.84 16.49
N ALA A 300 10.40 3.12 15.82
CA ALA A 300 10.29 2.99 14.37
C ALA A 300 11.31 3.90 13.66
N THR A 301 11.35 5.19 14.03
CA THR A 301 12.28 6.16 13.45
C THR A 301 13.74 5.75 13.65
N LEU A 302 14.10 5.33 14.87
CA LEU A 302 15.46 4.91 15.18
C LEU A 302 15.84 3.64 14.38
N SER A 303 14.95 2.64 14.30
CA SER A 303 15.20 1.42 13.53
C SER A 303 15.42 1.72 12.05
N LEU A 304 14.58 2.56 11.46
CA LEU A 304 14.73 2.98 10.07
C LEU A 304 16.04 3.79 9.88
N ALA A 305 16.31 4.74 10.75
CA ALA A 305 17.52 5.56 10.66
C ALA A 305 18.80 4.71 10.72
N ILE A 306 18.86 3.70 11.60
CA ILE A 306 20.00 2.78 11.68
C ILE A 306 20.16 2.00 10.37
N VAL A 307 19.07 1.44 9.81
CA VAL A 307 19.12 0.71 8.53
C VAL A 307 19.63 1.58 7.39
N LEU A 308 19.25 2.87 7.38
CA LEU A 308 19.57 3.80 6.30
C LEU A 308 20.96 4.47 6.45
N THR A 309 21.55 4.48 7.64
CA THR A 309 22.80 5.22 7.89
C THR A 309 23.97 4.33 8.30
N VAL A 310 23.70 3.16 8.88
CA VAL A 310 24.73 2.27 9.41
C VAL A 310 24.80 0.99 8.60
N LYS A 311 25.97 0.65 8.06
CA LYS A 311 26.17 -0.63 7.40
C LYS A 311 26.23 -1.74 8.46
N THR A 312 25.14 -2.48 8.58
CA THR A 312 25.02 -3.67 9.44
C THR A 312 25.17 -4.96 8.63
N SER A 313 24.98 -6.12 9.25
CA SER A 313 24.82 -7.37 8.49
C SER A 313 23.38 -7.46 7.92
N PRO A 314 23.15 -8.22 6.82
CA PRO A 314 21.80 -8.45 6.29
C PRO A 314 20.79 -8.95 7.31
N LEU A 315 21.23 -9.80 8.24
CA LEU A 315 20.40 -10.33 9.32
C LEU A 315 19.96 -9.21 10.28
N VAL A 316 20.91 -8.37 10.72
CA VAL A 316 20.61 -7.25 11.64
C VAL A 316 19.70 -6.25 10.95
N ALA A 317 19.94 -5.92 9.68
CA ALA A 317 19.04 -5.05 8.92
C ALA A 317 17.62 -5.64 8.82
N SER A 318 17.48 -6.94 8.59
CA SER A 318 16.19 -7.63 8.55
C SER A 318 15.46 -7.57 9.89
N ILE A 319 16.16 -7.74 11.01
CA ILE A 319 15.60 -7.59 12.36
C ILE A 319 15.15 -6.13 12.61
N LEU A 320 15.96 -5.15 12.24
CA LEU A 320 15.61 -3.73 12.36
C LEU A 320 14.40 -3.36 11.49
N LEU A 321 14.29 -3.93 10.29
CA LEU A 321 13.11 -3.74 9.43
C LEU A 321 11.85 -4.38 10.04
N PHE A 322 11.99 -5.55 10.66
CA PHE A 322 10.89 -6.15 11.41
C PHE A 322 10.45 -5.25 12.58
N ILE A 323 11.41 -4.72 13.38
CA ILE A 323 11.13 -3.79 14.48
C ILE A 323 10.47 -2.50 13.95
N PHE A 324 10.97 -1.95 12.84
CA PHE A 324 10.37 -0.80 12.17
C PHE A 324 8.92 -1.04 11.81
N GLY A 325 8.62 -2.13 11.10
CA GLY A 325 7.26 -2.50 10.72
C GLY A 325 6.38 -2.78 11.95
N PHE A 326 6.89 -3.54 12.94
CA PHE A 326 6.17 -3.81 14.17
C PHE A 326 5.75 -2.53 14.90
N CYS A 327 6.70 -1.61 15.07
CA CYS A 327 6.44 -0.33 15.74
C CYS A 327 5.47 0.55 14.94
N LEU A 328 5.49 0.51 13.60
CA LEU A 328 4.52 1.22 12.78
C LEU A 328 3.11 0.63 12.82
N GLY A 329 2.88 -0.48 13.49
CA GLY A 329 1.55 -0.95 13.87
C GLY A 329 0.70 0.09 14.60
N ILE A 330 1.33 1.13 15.19
CA ILE A 330 0.65 2.33 15.74
C ILE A 330 -0.20 3.07 14.72
N TYR A 331 0.05 2.88 13.41
CA TYR A 331 -0.72 3.49 12.34
C TYR A 331 -2.23 3.29 12.51
N MET A 332 -2.66 2.11 12.96
CA MET A 332 -4.06 1.79 13.19
C MET A 332 -4.70 2.64 14.31
N LEU A 333 -3.91 3.11 15.27
CA LEU A 333 -4.39 3.99 16.35
C LEU A 333 -4.79 5.38 15.84
N THR A 334 -4.28 5.79 14.68
CA THR A 334 -4.64 7.06 14.02
C THR A 334 -6.15 7.11 13.74
N PHE A 335 -6.71 6.02 13.23
CA PHE A 335 -8.15 5.89 12.97
C PHE A 335 -8.96 5.85 14.28
N ALA A 336 -8.43 5.20 15.32
CA ALA A 336 -9.06 5.14 16.62
C ALA A 336 -9.13 6.52 17.30
N ILE A 337 -8.08 7.33 17.19
CA ILE A 337 -8.09 8.74 17.66
C ILE A 337 -9.06 9.56 16.79
N GLY A 338 -9.00 9.44 15.45
CA GLY A 338 -9.89 10.13 14.54
C GLY A 338 -11.38 9.89 14.87
N ARG A 339 -11.74 8.64 15.16
CA ARG A 339 -13.10 8.29 15.61
C ARG A 339 -13.47 8.91 16.96
N ARG A 340 -12.52 9.01 17.89
CA ARG A 340 -12.75 9.53 19.25
C ARG A 340 -12.96 11.04 19.30
N ILE A 341 -12.26 11.78 18.46
CA ILE A 341 -12.27 13.25 18.44
C ILE A 341 -13.33 13.87 17.54
N ASN A 342 -14.12 13.04 16.87
CA ASN A 342 -15.20 13.47 15.98
C ASN A 342 -16.52 12.79 16.37
N SER A 343 -17.66 13.35 15.93
CA SER A 343 -18.97 12.71 16.07
C SER A 343 -19.00 11.34 15.39
N ILE A 344 -19.71 10.39 15.97
CA ILE A 344 -19.90 9.03 15.43
C ILE A 344 -20.48 9.05 14.01
N ILE A 345 -21.30 10.06 13.69
CA ILE A 345 -21.95 10.23 12.38
C ILE A 345 -20.92 10.41 11.27
N VAL A 346 -19.77 11.04 11.55
CA VAL A 346 -18.72 11.32 10.56
C VAL A 346 -17.55 10.35 10.63
N ALA A 347 -17.61 9.32 11.47
CA ALA A 347 -16.47 8.42 11.71
C ALA A 347 -15.91 7.77 10.43
N ALA A 348 -16.77 7.37 9.50
CA ALA A 348 -16.36 6.80 8.21
C ALA A 348 -15.69 7.84 7.31
N THR A 349 -16.23 9.07 7.27
CA THR A 349 -15.65 10.20 6.50
C THR A 349 -14.28 10.58 7.05
N VAL A 350 -14.13 10.64 8.37
CA VAL A 350 -12.85 10.92 9.03
C VAL A 350 -11.83 9.83 8.72
N ALA A 351 -12.22 8.55 8.81
CA ALA A 351 -11.34 7.44 8.48
C ALA A 351 -10.88 7.49 7.01
N ALA A 352 -11.78 7.76 6.08
CA ALA A 352 -11.44 7.95 4.67
C ALA A 352 -10.49 9.13 4.47
N PHE A 353 -10.74 10.27 5.13
CA PHE A 353 -9.89 11.44 5.06
C PHE A 353 -8.47 11.16 5.58
N ILE A 354 -8.34 10.51 6.74
CA ILE A 354 -7.04 10.09 7.29
C ILE A 354 -6.31 9.16 6.32
N ASN A 355 -7.02 8.21 5.72
CA ASN A 355 -6.46 7.24 4.79
C ASN A 355 -5.96 7.84 3.47
N THR A 356 -6.42 9.05 3.09
CA THR A 356 -5.90 9.72 1.88
C THR A 356 -4.47 10.22 2.04
N GLY A 357 -3.99 10.37 3.27
CA GLY A 357 -2.61 10.82 3.53
C GLY A 357 -1.55 9.89 2.95
N GLU A 358 -1.75 8.57 3.08
CA GLU A 358 -0.83 7.55 2.56
C GLU A 358 -0.62 7.66 1.04
N PRO A 359 -1.64 7.48 0.19
CA PRO A 359 -1.40 7.50 -1.25
C PRO A 359 -1.02 8.88 -1.79
N VAL A 360 -1.45 9.98 -1.17
CA VAL A 360 -1.04 11.33 -1.59
C VAL A 360 0.46 11.52 -1.35
N LEU A 361 0.96 11.20 -0.17
CA LEU A 361 2.38 11.37 0.13
C LEU A 361 3.24 10.33 -0.58
N GLY A 362 2.78 9.09 -0.74
CA GLY A 362 3.46 8.10 -1.58
C GLY A 362 3.65 8.60 -3.01
N ALA A 363 2.60 9.16 -3.62
CA ALA A 363 2.66 9.75 -4.96
C ALA A 363 3.65 10.92 -5.09
N ILE A 364 3.92 11.64 -4.00
CA ILE A 364 4.89 12.74 -3.97
C ILE A 364 6.32 12.22 -3.74
N PHE A 365 6.47 11.29 -2.80
CA PHE A 365 7.80 10.84 -2.36
C PHE A 365 8.48 9.90 -3.36
N ASP A 366 7.73 9.07 -4.10
CA ASP A 366 8.32 8.17 -5.08
C ASP A 366 9.14 8.90 -6.15
N PRO A 367 8.59 9.91 -6.87
CA PRO A 367 9.40 10.69 -7.82
C PRO A 367 10.44 11.58 -7.14
N LEU A 368 10.19 12.04 -5.91
CA LEU A 368 11.11 12.90 -5.18
C LEU A 368 12.37 12.14 -4.76
N ILE A 369 12.26 10.91 -4.28
CA ILE A 369 13.41 10.04 -3.99
C ILE A 369 14.18 9.77 -5.28
N GLY A 370 13.49 9.46 -6.39
CA GLY A 370 14.12 9.32 -7.69
C GLY A 370 14.90 10.56 -8.13
N TYR A 371 14.37 11.75 -7.87
CA TYR A 371 15.05 13.02 -8.15
C TYR A 371 16.33 13.17 -7.31
N PHE A 372 16.31 12.86 -6.02
CA PHE A 372 17.51 12.90 -5.19
C PHE A 372 18.56 11.86 -5.62
N LEU A 373 18.15 10.68 -6.07
CA LEU A 373 19.06 9.69 -6.66
C LEU A 373 19.76 10.25 -7.91
N GLU A 374 19.00 10.95 -8.77
CA GLU A 374 19.55 11.60 -9.98
C GLU A 374 20.55 12.71 -9.65
N LEU A 375 20.30 13.53 -8.64
CA LEU A 375 21.18 14.62 -8.23
C LEU A 375 22.58 14.14 -7.79
N THR A 376 22.64 12.92 -7.26
CA THR A 376 23.88 12.34 -6.73
C THR A 376 24.48 11.26 -7.62
N TRP A 377 23.92 11.10 -8.81
CA TRP A 377 24.40 10.12 -9.76
C TRP A 377 25.81 10.50 -10.29
N ASN A 378 26.72 9.52 -10.29
CA ASN A 378 28.15 9.70 -10.57
C ASN A 378 28.60 9.29 -11.98
N GLY A 379 27.67 9.12 -12.92
CA GLY A 379 27.97 8.76 -14.31
C GLY A 379 28.05 7.24 -14.56
N ASN A 380 27.81 6.40 -13.58
CA ASN A 380 27.86 4.95 -13.72
C ASN A 380 26.54 4.38 -14.25
N TYR A 381 26.64 3.33 -15.09
CA TYR A 381 25.53 2.58 -15.64
C TYR A 381 25.72 1.08 -15.43
N ILE A 382 24.64 0.35 -15.36
CA ILE A 382 24.61 -1.12 -15.48
C ILE A 382 24.36 -1.42 -16.95
N ASN A 383 25.27 -2.13 -17.60
CA ASN A 383 25.10 -2.59 -18.99
C ASN A 383 24.24 -3.84 -19.07
N ALA A 384 23.92 -4.30 -20.29
CA ALA A 384 23.12 -5.51 -20.53
C ALA A 384 23.73 -6.80 -19.95
N ALA A 385 25.06 -6.81 -19.69
CA ALA A 385 25.76 -7.92 -19.03
C ALA A 385 25.76 -7.81 -17.49
N GLY A 386 25.06 -6.80 -16.91
CA GLY A 386 25.00 -6.57 -15.47
C GLY A 386 26.26 -5.93 -14.88
N GLN A 387 27.21 -5.46 -15.72
CA GLN A 387 28.45 -4.84 -15.25
C GLN A 387 28.29 -3.33 -15.08
N ILE A 388 28.93 -2.79 -14.04
CA ILE A 388 28.95 -1.34 -13.80
C ILE A 388 30.04 -0.74 -14.70
N VAL A 389 29.65 0.18 -15.58
CA VAL A 389 30.51 0.85 -16.54
C VAL A 389 30.34 2.36 -16.43
N HIS A 390 31.45 3.10 -16.46
CA HIS A 390 31.41 4.56 -16.47
C HIS A 390 31.48 5.07 -17.91
N TYR A 391 30.45 5.81 -18.32
CA TYR A 391 30.39 6.46 -19.63
C TYR A 391 30.72 7.96 -19.46
N ALA A 392 31.98 8.34 -19.59
CA ALA A 392 32.44 9.70 -19.29
C ALA A 392 31.93 10.78 -20.26
N HIS A 393 31.75 10.50 -21.54
CA HIS A 393 31.13 11.34 -22.60
C HIS A 393 30.94 10.47 -23.84
N GLY A 394 29.78 9.89 -24.04
CA GLY A 394 29.57 9.04 -25.20
C GLY A 394 28.14 8.47 -25.28
N HIS A 395 27.84 7.73 -26.33
CA HIS A 395 26.58 7.05 -26.50
C HIS A 395 26.37 5.99 -25.40
N VAL A 396 25.40 6.26 -24.50
CA VAL A 396 24.95 5.28 -23.56
C VAL A 396 24.23 4.18 -24.34
N PRO A 397 24.60 2.89 -24.21
CA PRO A 397 23.94 1.80 -24.92
C PRO A 397 22.47 1.73 -24.60
N VAL A 398 21.66 1.40 -25.59
CA VAL A 398 20.23 1.15 -25.38
C VAL A 398 20.07 0.04 -24.35
N GLY A 399 19.22 0.26 -23.34
CA GLY A 399 18.98 -0.68 -22.25
C GLY A 399 19.96 -0.57 -21.06
N ALA A 400 20.97 0.31 -21.11
CA ALA A 400 21.79 0.60 -19.93
C ALA A 400 20.99 1.44 -18.91
N VAL A 401 21.04 1.03 -17.63
CA VAL A 401 20.36 1.69 -16.53
C VAL A 401 21.35 2.44 -15.67
N LYS A 402 21.02 3.64 -15.22
CA LYS A 402 21.82 4.38 -14.26
C LYS A 402 22.04 3.56 -12.99
N HIS A 403 23.29 3.45 -12.59
CA HIS A 403 23.68 2.81 -11.34
C HIS A 403 23.84 3.87 -10.26
N PHE A 404 23.13 3.68 -9.15
CA PHE A 404 23.18 4.56 -7.99
C PHE A 404 24.00 3.90 -6.88
N ALA A 405 25.08 4.55 -6.47
CA ALA A 405 25.88 4.08 -5.35
C ALA A 405 25.13 4.18 -4.02
N VAL A 406 25.56 3.42 -3.02
CA VAL A 406 24.98 3.42 -1.67
C VAL A 406 24.84 4.83 -1.09
N GLY A 407 25.85 5.70 -1.29
CA GLY A 407 25.80 7.09 -0.84
C GLY A 407 24.65 7.91 -1.44
N SER A 408 24.27 7.62 -2.69
CA SER A 408 23.11 8.24 -3.34
C SER A 408 21.80 7.85 -2.66
N TYR A 409 21.66 6.58 -2.27
CA TYR A 409 20.51 6.11 -1.51
C TYR A 409 20.46 6.71 -0.10
N HIS A 410 21.59 6.85 0.60
CA HIS A 410 21.62 7.47 1.92
C HIS A 410 21.10 8.91 1.88
N LEU A 411 21.51 9.70 0.87
CA LEU A 411 20.99 11.05 0.70
C LEU A 411 19.51 11.04 0.32
N ALA A 412 19.12 10.24 -0.66
CA ALA A 412 17.73 10.18 -1.12
C ALA A 412 16.76 9.72 0.00
N PHE A 413 17.19 8.77 0.84
CA PHE A 413 16.39 8.26 1.95
C PHE A 413 16.45 9.13 3.22
N SER A 414 17.33 10.12 3.29
CA SER A 414 17.30 11.08 4.39
C SER A 414 15.94 11.77 4.50
N ILE A 415 15.21 11.94 3.39
CA ILE A 415 13.86 12.48 3.36
C ILE A 415 12.86 11.59 4.08
N LEU A 416 13.05 10.26 4.09
CA LEU A 416 12.19 9.33 4.83
C LEU A 416 12.40 9.48 6.35
N THR A 417 13.64 9.59 6.78
CA THR A 417 13.95 9.87 8.19
C THR A 417 13.39 11.23 8.61
N PHE A 418 13.52 12.26 7.76
CA PHE A 418 12.94 13.57 8.00
C PHE A 418 11.40 13.50 8.06
N SER A 419 10.74 12.75 7.18
CA SER A 419 9.30 12.56 7.20
C SER A 419 8.83 11.93 8.50
N MET A 420 9.56 10.94 9.02
CA MET A 420 9.27 10.30 10.31
C MET A 420 9.42 11.30 11.48
N ILE A 421 10.48 12.12 11.48
CA ILE A 421 10.65 13.15 12.50
C ILE A 421 9.51 14.18 12.43
N LEU A 422 9.15 14.63 11.23
CA LEU A 422 8.04 15.57 11.04
C LEU A 422 6.71 14.95 11.50
N ALA A 423 6.46 13.68 11.17
CA ALA A 423 5.29 12.95 11.64
C ALA A 423 5.24 12.92 13.19
N PHE A 424 6.36 12.64 13.85
CA PHE A 424 6.45 12.67 15.31
C PHE A 424 6.07 14.05 15.87
N ILE A 425 6.61 15.12 15.28
CA ILE A 425 6.31 16.50 15.71
C ILE A 425 4.81 16.77 15.55
N LEU A 426 4.21 16.43 14.41
CA LEU A 426 2.77 16.60 14.18
C LEU A 426 1.92 15.82 15.20
N LEU A 427 2.33 14.59 15.52
CA LEU A 427 1.66 13.77 16.54
C LEU A 427 1.67 14.44 17.92
N CYS A 428 2.73 15.17 18.28
CA CYS A 428 2.78 15.91 19.53
C CYS A 428 1.65 16.95 19.65
N PHE A 429 1.21 17.52 18.54
CA PHE A 429 0.12 18.51 18.51
C PHE A 429 -1.29 17.90 18.42
N VAL A 430 -1.44 16.63 18.10
CA VAL A 430 -2.74 15.94 18.08
C VAL A 430 -3.37 15.96 19.48
N LYS A 431 -4.63 16.39 19.56
CA LYS A 431 -5.42 16.37 20.81
C LYS A 431 -6.24 15.08 20.85
N ASP A 432 -5.91 14.17 21.76
CA ASP A 432 -6.67 12.94 22.03
C ASP A 432 -7.69 13.17 23.17
N LYS A 433 -8.67 14.05 22.93
CA LYS A 433 -9.80 14.27 23.84
C LYS A 433 -11.08 13.79 23.20
N ALA A 434 -11.94 13.12 23.99
CA ALA A 434 -13.23 12.67 23.49
C ALA A 434 -14.06 13.85 22.97
N TYR A 435 -14.79 13.62 21.87
CA TYR A 435 -15.76 14.56 21.33
C TYR A 435 -16.86 14.79 22.38
N THR A 436 -17.12 16.03 22.72
CA THR A 436 -18.28 16.43 23.51
C THR A 436 -19.20 17.24 22.60
N GLU A 437 -20.45 16.81 22.45
CA GLU A 437 -21.47 17.63 21.79
C GLU A 437 -21.61 18.94 22.55
N LYS A 438 -21.39 20.06 21.85
CA LYS A 438 -21.71 21.40 22.35
C LYS A 438 -23.11 21.80 21.95
#